data_08211b432fb32ddae349ca9a2ec60c11
#
_entry.id   08211b432fb32ddae349ca9a2ec60c11
#
_cell.length_a   1.000
_cell.length_b   1.000
_cell.length_c   1.000
_cell.angle_alpha   90.00
_cell.angle_beta   90.00
_cell.angle_gamma   90.00
#
_symmetry.space_group_name_H-M   'P 1'
#
loop_
_entity.id
_entity.type
_entity.pdbx_description
1 polymer ?
#
loop_
_entity_poly.entity_id
_entity_poly.type
_entity_poly.pdbx_seq_one_letter_code
_entity_poly.pdbx_strand_id
1 'polypeptide(L)'
;MVENRTMATMETSQTAVYTGIRKLTIKLTFSIIFALLMIVSANSFFYLPFTPVPVTMQVLTVIFSALMLGGPWALTSQILYISMGLAGLPVFAGFKSGPMALAGPTAGYIIGFAVAAYFCGFLYQNMNSKNRLIKNNGLLAGFSSSIAGVLVIAVIYLFGFVHLLGFLSPLFPGYSVSDLMLKTWKSGVEPFIIVDLLKVLIVINVLELGKKRK
;
A
#
# COMPACT_ATOMS: atom_id res chain seq x y z
N MET A 1 34.60 0.21 -42.26
CA MET A 1 33.15 -0.06 -42.20
C MET A 1 32.75 -0.89 -40.95
N VAL A 2 33.55 -1.89 -40.55
CA VAL A 2 33.32 -2.75 -39.33
C VAL A 2 33.49 -1.93 -38.04
N GLU A 3 34.51 -1.09 -37.96
CA GLU A 3 34.85 -0.27 -36.79
C GLU A 3 33.74 0.72 -36.42
N ASN A 4 33.11 1.39 -37.38
CA ASN A 4 31.98 2.28 -37.16
C ASN A 4 30.73 1.55 -36.65
N ARG A 5 30.52 0.28 -37.01
CA ARG A 5 29.42 -0.53 -36.47
C ARG A 5 29.67 -0.91 -35.02
N THR A 6 30.91 -1.24 -34.65
CA THR A 6 31.29 -1.60 -33.28
C THR A 6 31.17 -0.42 -32.34
N MET A 7 31.56 0.77 -32.73
CA MET A 7 31.42 1.99 -31.97
C MET A 7 29.95 2.36 -31.72
N ALA A 8 29.11 2.29 -32.79
CA ALA A 8 27.66 2.58 -32.66
C ALA A 8 26.93 1.55 -31.76
N THR A 9 27.34 0.28 -31.75
CA THR A 9 26.77 -0.74 -30.87
C THR A 9 27.20 -0.54 -29.40
N MET A 10 28.43 -0.09 -29.15
CA MET A 10 28.90 0.25 -27.81
C MET A 10 28.18 1.47 -27.23
N GLU A 11 27.98 2.53 -28.01
CA GLU A 11 27.25 3.73 -27.58
C GLU A 11 25.78 3.42 -27.27
N THR A 12 25.10 2.62 -28.10
CA THR A 12 23.72 2.17 -27.85
C THR A 12 23.62 1.31 -26.60
N SER A 13 24.59 0.43 -26.35
CA SER A 13 24.64 -0.38 -25.13
C SER A 13 24.84 0.48 -23.87
N GLN A 14 25.79 1.42 -23.90
CA GLN A 14 26.03 2.31 -22.77
C GLN A 14 24.81 3.20 -22.45
N THR A 15 24.15 3.73 -23.47
CA THR A 15 22.94 4.54 -23.32
C THR A 15 21.78 3.75 -22.72
N ALA A 16 21.63 2.48 -23.13
CA ALA A 16 20.61 1.58 -22.59
C ALA A 16 20.86 1.27 -21.11
N VAL A 17 22.12 0.97 -20.74
CA VAL A 17 22.53 0.72 -19.35
C VAL A 17 22.28 1.95 -18.47
N TYR A 18 22.74 3.12 -18.91
CA TYR A 18 22.53 4.37 -18.18
C TYR A 18 21.05 4.70 -17.96
N THR A 19 20.23 4.51 -18.99
CA THR A 19 18.77 4.69 -18.92
C THR A 19 18.13 3.70 -17.95
N GLY A 20 18.60 2.47 -17.92
CA GLY A 20 18.16 1.43 -16.99
C GLY A 20 18.45 1.80 -15.53
N ILE A 21 19.70 2.18 -15.24
CA ILE A 21 20.15 2.60 -13.90
C ILE A 21 19.33 3.81 -13.43
N ARG A 22 19.17 4.81 -14.27
CA ARG A 22 18.36 6.02 -13.94
C ARG A 22 16.92 5.68 -13.57
N LYS A 23 16.27 4.79 -14.33
CA LYS A 23 14.90 4.33 -14.02
C LYS A 23 14.83 3.60 -12.68
N LEU A 24 15.82 2.74 -12.40
CA LEU A 24 15.93 2.01 -11.14
C LEU A 24 16.09 2.97 -9.95
N THR A 25 17.03 3.92 -10.05
CA THR A 25 17.27 4.92 -9.00
C THR A 25 16.02 5.73 -8.68
N ILE A 26 15.31 6.23 -9.72
CA ILE A 26 14.07 6.97 -9.52
C ILE A 26 13.03 6.14 -8.78
N LYS A 27 12.84 4.88 -9.15
CA LYS A 27 11.85 4.00 -8.49
C LYS A 27 12.22 3.69 -7.04
N LEU A 28 13.50 3.44 -6.77
CA LEU A 28 14.00 3.25 -5.40
C LEU A 28 13.80 4.51 -4.55
N THR A 29 14.13 5.68 -5.07
CA THR A 29 13.91 6.96 -4.39
C THR A 29 12.43 7.14 -4.01
N PHE A 30 11.51 6.89 -4.94
CA PHE A 30 10.09 6.96 -4.64
C PHE A 30 9.63 5.91 -3.63
N SER A 31 10.17 4.67 -3.67
CA SER A 31 9.87 3.66 -2.65
C SER A 31 10.32 4.10 -1.25
N ILE A 32 11.49 4.74 -1.14
CA ILE A 32 11.97 5.30 0.13
C ILE A 32 11.07 6.44 0.60
N ILE A 33 10.68 7.36 -0.29
CA ILE A 33 9.75 8.45 0.04
C ILE A 33 8.42 7.88 0.56
N PHE A 34 7.86 6.87 -0.08
CA PHE A 34 6.63 6.23 0.38
C PHE A 34 6.79 5.48 1.70
N ALA A 35 7.96 4.88 1.97
CA ALA A 35 8.25 4.30 3.27
C ALA A 35 8.27 5.37 4.38
N LEU A 36 8.88 6.53 4.12
CA LEU A 36 8.85 7.67 5.05
C LEU A 36 7.43 8.23 5.23
N LEU A 37 6.65 8.34 4.15
CA LEU A 37 5.24 8.73 4.23
C LEU A 37 4.41 7.74 5.05
N MET A 38 4.73 6.43 5.01
CA MET A 38 4.10 5.43 5.86
C MET A 38 4.34 5.71 7.34
N ILE A 39 5.55 6.15 7.73
CA ILE A 39 5.87 6.51 9.12
C ILE A 39 5.00 7.69 9.58
N VAL A 40 4.92 8.75 8.78
CA VAL A 40 4.09 9.91 9.08
C VAL A 40 2.61 9.50 9.17
N SER A 41 2.15 8.71 8.21
CA SER A 41 0.77 8.23 8.15
C SER A 41 0.40 7.30 9.30
N ALA A 42 1.32 6.47 9.79
CA ALA A 42 1.14 5.60 10.94
C ALA A 42 0.96 6.39 12.23
N ASN A 43 1.67 7.51 12.35
CA ASN A 43 1.64 8.37 13.53
C ASN A 43 0.62 9.53 13.42
N SER A 44 -0.08 9.62 12.27
CA SER A 44 -1.29 10.42 12.10
C SER A 44 -2.52 9.55 12.41
N PHE A 45 -2.80 9.35 13.69
CA PHE A 45 -3.82 8.42 14.16
C PHE A 45 -4.71 8.99 15.26
N PHE A 46 -5.88 8.35 15.44
CA PHE A 46 -6.73 8.51 16.62
C PHE A 46 -7.36 7.17 17.01
N TYR A 47 -7.62 7.00 18.31
CA TYR A 47 -8.28 5.80 18.84
C TYR A 47 -9.77 6.03 19.00
N LEU A 48 -10.57 5.02 18.65
CA LEU A 48 -11.97 4.95 19.01
C LEU A 48 -12.12 4.06 20.26
N PRO A 49 -13.01 4.39 21.20
CA PRO A 49 -13.07 3.70 22.51
C PRO A 49 -13.49 2.24 22.44
N PHE A 50 -14.08 1.80 21.32
CA PHE A 50 -14.63 0.46 21.12
C PHE A 50 -13.77 -0.45 20.23
N THR A 51 -12.59 0.00 19.79
CA THR A 51 -11.69 -0.80 18.94
C THR A 51 -10.24 -0.72 19.43
N PRO A 52 -9.51 -1.87 19.42
CA PRO A 52 -8.09 -1.87 19.71
C PRO A 52 -7.22 -1.39 18.52
N VAL A 53 -7.84 -1.18 17.36
CA VAL A 53 -7.16 -0.78 16.11
C VAL A 53 -7.33 0.73 15.93
N PRO A 54 -6.24 1.52 15.80
CA PRO A 54 -6.33 2.94 15.56
C PRO A 54 -6.77 3.25 14.13
N VAL A 55 -7.54 4.33 13.94
CA VAL A 55 -7.74 4.93 12.63
C VAL A 55 -6.47 5.67 12.25
N THR A 56 -5.85 5.36 11.11
CA THR A 56 -4.59 5.97 10.64
C THR A 56 -4.70 6.44 9.21
N MET A 57 -3.74 7.26 8.76
CA MET A 57 -3.62 7.64 7.34
C MET A 57 -2.86 6.60 6.49
N GLN A 58 -2.44 5.46 7.06
CA GLN A 58 -1.64 4.46 6.36
C GLN A 58 -2.33 3.89 5.11
N VAL A 59 -3.63 3.58 5.19
CA VAL A 59 -4.40 3.05 4.05
C VAL A 59 -4.34 3.99 2.85
N LEU A 60 -4.40 5.32 3.06
CA LEU A 60 -4.24 6.32 2.01
C LEU A 60 -2.87 6.19 1.34
N THR A 61 -1.80 6.08 2.13
CA THR A 61 -0.42 5.97 1.62
C THR A 61 -0.21 4.64 0.88
N VAL A 62 -0.81 3.54 1.34
CA VAL A 62 -0.76 2.23 0.66
C VAL A 62 -1.44 2.31 -0.71
N ILE A 63 -2.65 2.85 -0.78
CA ILE A 63 -3.38 3.04 -2.04
C ILE A 63 -2.55 3.90 -3.00
N PHE A 64 -2.02 5.02 -2.50
CA PHE A 64 -1.25 5.96 -3.31
C PHE A 64 0.03 5.31 -3.85
N SER A 65 0.78 4.57 -3.02
CA SER A 65 1.97 3.83 -3.45
C SER A 65 1.64 2.76 -4.50
N ALA A 66 0.58 1.98 -4.29
CA ALA A 66 0.14 0.93 -5.21
C ALA A 66 -0.19 1.48 -6.60
N LEU A 67 -0.94 2.59 -6.66
CA LEU A 67 -1.37 3.19 -7.92
C LEU A 67 -0.25 3.97 -8.63
N MET A 68 0.67 4.61 -7.88
CA MET A 68 1.78 5.38 -8.45
C MET A 68 2.98 4.52 -8.87
N LEU A 69 3.42 3.63 -7.98
CA LEU A 69 4.67 2.88 -8.18
C LEU A 69 4.46 1.56 -8.92
N GLY A 70 3.24 0.98 -8.79
CA GLY A 70 2.95 -0.38 -9.22
C GLY A 70 3.46 -1.42 -8.22
N GLY A 71 3.03 -2.69 -8.39
CA GLY A 71 3.17 -3.74 -7.38
C GLY A 71 4.56 -3.90 -6.75
N PRO A 72 5.61 -4.21 -7.53
CA PRO A 72 6.93 -4.49 -6.96
C PRO A 72 7.51 -3.32 -6.15
N TRP A 73 7.38 -2.11 -6.63
CA TRP A 73 7.94 -0.92 -5.98
C TRP A 73 7.12 -0.41 -4.81
N ALA A 74 5.79 -0.60 -4.88
CA ALA A 74 4.91 -0.37 -3.74
C ALA A 74 5.20 -1.38 -2.62
N LEU A 75 5.40 -2.67 -2.95
CA LEU A 75 5.85 -3.67 -1.98
C LEU A 75 7.20 -3.28 -1.34
N THR A 76 8.17 -2.83 -2.15
CA THR A 76 9.47 -2.38 -1.65
C THR A 76 9.30 -1.29 -0.58
N SER A 77 8.40 -0.32 -0.79
CA SER A 77 8.14 0.72 0.22
C SER A 77 7.58 0.16 1.53
N GLN A 78 6.70 -0.86 1.46
CA GLN A 78 6.14 -1.50 2.64
C GLN A 78 7.19 -2.35 3.38
N ILE A 79 8.02 -3.08 2.64
CA ILE A 79 9.13 -3.87 3.23
C ILE A 79 10.11 -2.94 3.96
N LEU A 80 10.49 -1.82 3.35
CA LEU A 80 11.37 -0.83 3.99
C LEU A 80 10.74 -0.31 5.30
N TYR A 81 9.46 0.09 5.27
CA TYR A 81 8.73 0.55 6.45
C TYR A 81 8.70 -0.50 7.56
N ILE A 82 8.33 -1.75 7.23
CA ILE A 82 8.26 -2.85 8.20
C ILE A 82 9.64 -3.19 8.74
N SER A 83 10.67 -3.22 7.89
CA SER A 83 12.05 -3.50 8.31
C SER A 83 12.59 -2.45 9.28
N MET A 84 12.31 -1.16 9.05
CA MET A 84 12.66 -0.09 9.99
C MET A 84 12.01 -0.31 11.35
N GLY A 85 10.71 -0.68 11.36
CA GLY A 85 9.99 -0.96 12.61
C GLY A 85 10.55 -2.16 13.35
N LEU A 86 10.86 -3.26 12.66
CA LEU A 86 11.48 -4.46 13.24
C LEU A 86 12.89 -4.19 13.75
N ALA A 87 13.63 -3.29 13.11
CA ALA A 87 14.96 -2.85 13.57
C ALA A 87 14.92 -1.96 14.83
N GLY A 88 13.71 -1.68 15.37
CA GLY A 88 13.55 -0.95 16.62
C GLY A 88 13.25 0.55 16.44
N LEU A 89 13.11 1.05 15.20
CA LEU A 89 12.71 2.44 14.99
C LEU A 89 11.21 2.62 15.32
N PRO A 90 10.80 3.72 15.99
CA PRO A 90 9.43 3.95 16.43
C PRO A 90 8.54 4.42 15.27
N VAL A 91 8.33 3.54 14.29
CA VAL A 91 7.65 3.87 13.03
C VAL A 91 6.20 3.39 12.98
N PHE A 92 5.80 2.42 13.82
CA PHE A 92 4.42 1.92 13.86
C PHE A 92 3.49 2.87 14.61
N ALA A 93 2.18 2.70 14.41
CA ALA A 93 1.16 3.56 15.02
C ALA A 93 1.32 3.67 16.55
N GLY A 94 1.34 4.90 17.05
CA GLY A 94 1.61 5.21 18.46
C GLY A 94 3.09 5.11 18.80
N PHE A 95 3.98 5.36 17.83
CA PHE A 95 5.44 5.32 17.96
C PHE A 95 5.97 3.98 18.45
N LYS A 96 5.24 2.90 18.18
CA LYS A 96 5.65 1.53 18.54
C LYS A 96 6.77 1.03 17.63
N SER A 97 7.55 0.08 18.14
CA SER A 97 8.68 -0.52 17.43
C SER A 97 8.91 -1.97 17.86
N GLY A 98 9.79 -2.65 17.11
CA GLY A 98 10.23 -4.01 17.39
C GLY A 98 9.21 -5.08 17.04
N PRO A 99 9.58 -6.38 17.17
CA PRO A 99 8.72 -7.52 16.84
C PRO A 99 7.43 -7.57 17.66
N MET A 100 7.44 -7.06 18.90
CA MET A 100 6.25 -7.03 19.76
C MET A 100 5.12 -6.17 19.19
N ALA A 101 5.43 -5.16 18.39
CA ALA A 101 4.41 -4.38 17.68
C ALA A 101 3.65 -5.23 16.64
N LEU A 102 4.31 -6.23 16.04
CA LEU A 102 3.71 -7.19 15.12
C LEU A 102 3.02 -8.38 15.83
N ALA A 103 3.11 -8.48 17.14
CA ALA A 103 2.30 -9.40 17.95
C ALA A 103 0.97 -8.78 18.40
N GLY A 104 0.78 -7.48 18.21
CA GLY A 104 -0.41 -6.74 18.61
C GLY A 104 -1.60 -6.88 17.64
N PRO A 105 -2.76 -6.28 17.98
CA PRO A 105 -4.01 -6.40 17.21
C PRO A 105 -3.91 -5.83 15.79
N THR A 106 -2.92 -5.01 15.50
CA THR A 106 -2.72 -4.33 14.20
C THR A 106 -1.83 -5.08 13.22
N ALA A 107 -1.17 -6.16 13.65
CA ALA A 107 -0.17 -6.85 12.83
C ALA A 107 -0.71 -7.38 11.51
N GLY A 108 -1.91 -7.94 11.49
CA GLY A 108 -2.55 -8.41 10.27
C GLY A 108 -2.76 -7.29 9.24
N TYR A 109 -3.09 -6.08 9.69
CA TYR A 109 -3.23 -4.92 8.79
C TYR A 109 -1.88 -4.53 8.19
N ILE A 110 -0.80 -4.55 8.98
CA ILE A 110 0.56 -4.23 8.51
C ILE A 110 1.01 -5.24 7.44
N ILE A 111 0.74 -6.53 7.64
CA ILE A 111 0.97 -7.57 6.62
C ILE A 111 0.08 -7.32 5.40
N GLY A 112 -1.19 -7.00 5.63
CA GLY A 112 -2.16 -6.63 4.59
C GLY A 112 -1.71 -5.46 3.73
N PHE A 113 -1.01 -4.46 4.29
CA PHE A 113 -0.45 -3.35 3.52
C PHE A 113 0.54 -3.83 2.46
N ALA A 114 1.47 -4.70 2.83
CA ALA A 114 2.46 -5.24 1.91
C ALA A 114 1.81 -6.08 0.79
N VAL A 115 0.87 -6.97 1.16
CA VAL A 115 0.15 -7.83 0.21
C VAL A 115 -0.70 -6.98 -0.74
N ALA A 116 -1.49 -6.04 -0.20
CA ALA A 116 -2.33 -5.16 -0.99
C ALA A 116 -1.52 -4.26 -1.94
N ALA A 117 -0.42 -3.68 -1.45
CA ALA A 117 0.48 -2.86 -2.26
C ALA A 117 1.00 -3.63 -3.48
N TYR A 118 1.41 -4.89 -3.28
CA TYR A 118 1.90 -5.73 -4.36
C TYR A 118 0.80 -6.12 -5.35
N PHE A 119 -0.21 -6.85 -4.88
CA PHE A 119 -1.23 -7.44 -5.75
C PHE A 119 -2.05 -6.38 -6.47
N CYS A 120 -2.59 -5.40 -5.74
CA CYS A 120 -3.46 -4.40 -6.35
C CYS A 120 -2.65 -3.43 -7.23
N GLY A 121 -1.42 -3.07 -6.83
CA GLY A 121 -0.52 -2.27 -7.65
C GLY A 121 -0.11 -2.98 -8.95
N PHE A 122 0.14 -4.29 -8.90
CA PHE A 122 0.45 -5.10 -10.07
C PHE A 122 -0.75 -5.23 -11.02
N LEU A 123 -1.94 -5.51 -10.48
CA LEU A 123 -3.18 -5.60 -11.27
C LEU A 123 -3.48 -4.26 -11.95
N TYR A 124 -3.44 -3.16 -11.20
CA TYR A 124 -3.68 -1.83 -11.72
C TYR A 124 -2.71 -1.45 -12.86
N GLN A 125 -1.41 -1.73 -12.64
CA GLN A 125 -0.38 -1.47 -13.64
C GLN A 125 -0.62 -2.28 -14.93
N ASN A 126 -0.96 -3.56 -14.82
CA ASN A 126 -1.27 -4.42 -15.96
C ASN A 126 -2.52 -3.97 -16.71
N MET A 127 -3.58 -3.61 -16.00
CA MET A 127 -4.81 -3.10 -16.62
C MET A 127 -4.55 -1.82 -17.42
N ASN A 128 -3.84 -0.86 -16.84
CA ASN A 128 -3.56 0.41 -17.48
C ASN A 128 -2.52 0.34 -18.59
N SER A 129 -1.54 -0.57 -18.51
CA SER A 129 -0.51 -0.71 -19.55
C SER A 129 -1.02 -1.44 -20.79
N LYS A 130 -1.89 -2.43 -20.61
CA LYS A 130 -2.40 -3.28 -21.72
C LYS A 130 -3.65 -2.71 -22.39
N ASN A 131 -4.43 -1.89 -21.69
CA ASN A 131 -5.69 -1.39 -22.22
C ASN A 131 -5.58 0.06 -22.69
N ARG A 132 -5.46 0.23 -24.02
CA ARG A 132 -5.37 1.54 -24.68
C ARG A 132 -6.61 2.43 -24.43
N LEU A 133 -7.79 1.80 -24.27
CA LEU A 133 -9.05 2.50 -23.98
C LEU A 133 -9.01 3.16 -22.59
N ILE A 134 -8.50 2.46 -21.57
CA ILE A 134 -8.35 3.00 -20.23
C ILE A 134 -7.34 4.16 -20.24
N LYS A 135 -6.24 4.01 -20.97
CA LYS A 135 -5.18 5.03 -21.06
C LYS A 135 -5.68 6.33 -21.70
N ASN A 136 -6.56 6.23 -22.71
CA ASN A 136 -7.02 7.37 -23.50
C ASN A 136 -8.33 7.99 -22.97
N ASN A 137 -9.02 7.33 -22.04
CA ASN A 137 -10.28 7.82 -21.48
C ASN A 137 -10.12 8.07 -19.99
N GLY A 138 -10.15 9.35 -19.58
CA GLY A 138 -9.99 9.75 -18.18
C GLY A 138 -11.05 9.14 -17.26
N LEU A 139 -12.27 8.96 -17.72
CA LEU A 139 -13.36 8.37 -16.93
C LEU A 139 -13.10 6.88 -16.65
N LEU A 140 -12.66 6.12 -17.66
CA LEU A 140 -12.29 4.72 -17.49
C LEU A 140 -11.03 4.57 -16.62
N ALA A 141 -10.09 5.50 -16.72
CA ALA A 141 -8.90 5.51 -15.86
C ALA A 141 -9.28 5.79 -14.40
N GLY A 142 -10.18 6.73 -14.14
CA GLY A 142 -10.71 7.01 -12.80
C GLY A 142 -11.45 5.80 -12.23
N PHE A 143 -12.30 5.15 -13.03
CA PHE A 143 -13.04 3.94 -12.62
C PHE A 143 -12.07 2.78 -12.27
N SER A 144 -11.06 2.53 -13.11
CA SER A 144 -10.06 1.49 -12.82
C SER A 144 -9.24 1.79 -11.55
N SER A 145 -8.94 3.06 -11.29
CA SER A 145 -8.26 3.49 -10.07
C SER A 145 -9.15 3.29 -8.84
N SER A 146 -10.47 3.54 -8.97
CA SER A 146 -11.44 3.32 -7.90
C SER A 146 -11.53 1.85 -7.51
N ILE A 147 -11.67 0.96 -8.50
CA ILE A 147 -11.69 -0.49 -8.27
C ILE A 147 -10.41 -0.94 -7.59
N ALA A 148 -9.26 -0.51 -8.08
CA ALA A 148 -7.97 -0.87 -7.48
C ALA A 148 -7.86 -0.37 -6.03
N GLY A 149 -8.30 0.85 -5.73
CA GLY A 149 -8.33 1.39 -4.37
C GLY A 149 -9.23 0.61 -3.42
N VAL A 150 -10.42 0.22 -3.87
CA VAL A 150 -11.35 -0.63 -3.08
C VAL A 150 -10.76 -2.02 -2.85
N LEU A 151 -10.11 -2.61 -3.86
CA LEU A 151 -9.42 -3.89 -3.71
C LEU A 151 -8.27 -3.82 -2.69
N VAL A 152 -7.52 -2.71 -2.65
CA VAL A 152 -6.50 -2.48 -1.60
C VAL A 152 -7.13 -2.57 -0.22
N ILE A 153 -8.25 -1.87 0.01
CA ILE A 153 -8.97 -1.89 1.29
C ILE A 153 -9.44 -3.31 1.63
N ALA A 154 -10.06 -4.01 0.67
CA ALA A 154 -10.56 -5.37 0.87
C ALA A 154 -9.45 -6.35 1.29
N VAL A 155 -8.28 -6.28 0.65
CA VAL A 155 -7.13 -7.11 1.01
C VAL A 155 -6.62 -6.76 2.42
N ILE A 156 -6.48 -5.48 2.74
CA ILE A 156 -6.04 -5.02 4.06
C ILE A 156 -7.00 -5.54 5.14
N TYR A 157 -8.32 -5.41 4.93
CA TYR A 157 -9.31 -5.87 5.90
C TYR A 157 -9.35 -7.39 6.03
N LEU A 158 -9.14 -8.13 4.96
CA LEU A 158 -9.05 -9.59 5.01
C LEU A 158 -7.94 -10.04 5.97
N PHE A 159 -6.72 -9.53 5.77
CA PHE A 159 -5.59 -9.87 6.63
C PHE A 159 -5.75 -9.33 8.05
N GLY A 160 -6.26 -8.10 8.19
CA GLY A 160 -6.55 -7.48 9.47
C GLY A 160 -7.60 -8.25 10.26
N PHE A 161 -8.70 -8.62 9.63
CA PHE A 161 -9.80 -9.36 10.23
C PHE A 161 -9.35 -10.76 10.72
N VAL A 162 -8.66 -11.52 9.85
CA VAL A 162 -8.19 -12.88 10.20
C VAL A 162 -7.23 -12.83 11.38
N HIS A 163 -6.29 -11.90 11.38
CA HIS A 163 -5.35 -11.74 12.48
C HIS A 163 -6.05 -11.27 13.76
N LEU A 164 -6.92 -10.26 13.68
CA LEU A 164 -7.64 -9.72 14.83
C LEU A 164 -8.57 -10.76 15.46
N LEU A 165 -9.20 -11.60 14.65
CA LEU A 165 -10.01 -12.73 15.12
C LEU A 165 -9.18 -13.69 15.99
N GLY A 166 -7.98 -14.06 15.51
CA GLY A 166 -7.05 -14.88 16.28
C GLY A 166 -6.55 -14.18 17.54
N PHE A 167 -6.31 -12.88 17.48
CA PHE A 167 -5.86 -12.06 18.61
C PHE A 167 -6.94 -11.95 19.71
N LEU A 168 -8.21 -11.79 19.33
CA LEU A 168 -9.33 -11.65 20.26
C LEU A 168 -9.80 -13.01 20.85
N SER A 169 -9.58 -14.11 20.16
CA SER A 169 -10.03 -15.43 20.57
C SER A 169 -9.65 -15.80 22.02
N PRO A 170 -8.39 -15.69 22.45
CA PRO A 170 -8.01 -16.01 23.82
C PRO A 170 -8.52 -15.01 24.88
N LEU A 171 -8.91 -13.81 24.45
CA LEU A 171 -9.42 -12.76 25.34
C LEU A 171 -10.92 -12.94 25.65
N PHE A 172 -11.64 -13.71 24.84
CA PHE A 172 -13.08 -13.95 24.95
C PHE A 172 -13.43 -15.46 24.89
N PRO A 173 -12.96 -16.30 25.85
CA PRO A 173 -13.10 -17.75 25.79
C PRO A 173 -14.54 -18.24 25.89
N GLY A 174 -15.48 -17.39 26.33
CA GLY A 174 -16.90 -17.73 26.43
C GLY A 174 -17.77 -17.36 25.22
N TYR A 175 -17.15 -16.77 24.18
CA TYR A 175 -17.89 -16.37 22.99
C TYR A 175 -18.03 -17.54 22.01
N SER A 176 -19.21 -17.65 21.37
CA SER A 176 -19.35 -18.51 20.20
C SER A 176 -18.50 -17.98 19.04
N VAL A 177 -18.19 -18.83 18.07
CA VAL A 177 -17.43 -18.42 16.88
C VAL A 177 -18.13 -17.28 16.15
N SER A 178 -19.45 -17.32 16.02
CA SER A 178 -20.26 -16.28 15.39
C SER A 178 -20.19 -14.95 16.14
N ASP A 179 -20.28 -14.97 17.48
CA ASP A 179 -20.19 -13.74 18.27
C ASP A 179 -18.80 -13.11 18.20
N LEU A 180 -17.76 -13.96 18.20
CA LEU A 180 -16.39 -13.50 18.07
C LEU A 180 -16.15 -12.88 16.68
N MET A 181 -16.65 -13.50 15.61
CA MET A 181 -16.58 -12.93 14.25
C MET A 181 -17.32 -11.59 14.16
N LEU A 182 -18.52 -11.49 14.73
CA LEU A 182 -19.28 -10.24 14.76
C LEU A 182 -18.56 -9.15 15.55
N LYS A 183 -18.00 -9.50 16.71
CA LYS A 183 -17.18 -8.58 17.51
C LYS A 183 -15.96 -8.08 16.73
N THR A 184 -15.26 -9.00 16.07
CA THR A 184 -14.09 -8.68 15.25
C THR A 184 -14.46 -7.76 14.09
N TRP A 185 -15.58 -8.02 13.42
CA TRP A 185 -16.10 -7.17 12.35
C TRP A 185 -16.39 -5.75 12.84
N LYS A 186 -17.16 -5.63 13.93
CA LYS A 186 -17.55 -4.35 14.53
C LYS A 186 -16.37 -3.52 15.06
N SER A 187 -15.29 -4.18 15.46
CA SER A 187 -14.12 -3.47 15.99
C SER A 187 -12.97 -3.31 14.98
N GLY A 188 -12.88 -4.17 13.97
CA GLY A 188 -11.74 -4.21 13.04
C GLY A 188 -12.04 -3.76 11.61
N VAL A 189 -13.31 -3.73 11.18
CA VAL A 189 -13.69 -3.42 9.79
C VAL A 189 -14.70 -2.29 9.71
N GLU A 190 -15.86 -2.47 10.32
CA GLU A 190 -17.01 -1.56 10.20
C GLU A 190 -16.68 -0.08 10.44
N PRO A 191 -15.93 0.31 11.49
CA PRO A 191 -15.66 1.72 11.79
C PRO A 191 -14.77 2.42 10.76
N PHE A 192 -14.00 1.65 10.00
CA PHE A 192 -12.99 2.16 9.07
C PHE A 192 -13.52 2.32 7.65
N ILE A 193 -14.59 1.61 7.26
CA ILE A 193 -15.08 1.53 5.88
C ILE A 193 -15.29 2.92 5.25
N ILE A 194 -16.06 3.77 5.93
CA ILE A 194 -16.39 5.10 5.39
C ILE A 194 -15.13 5.97 5.25
N VAL A 195 -14.30 5.98 6.28
CA VAL A 195 -13.06 6.77 6.29
C VAL A 195 -12.11 6.30 5.20
N ASP A 196 -11.97 4.99 5.01
CA ASP A 196 -11.05 4.44 4.02
C ASP A 196 -11.58 4.61 2.58
N LEU A 197 -12.89 4.55 2.36
CA LEU A 197 -13.48 4.90 1.06
C LEU A 197 -13.25 6.38 0.71
N LEU A 198 -13.32 7.30 1.68
CA LEU A 198 -12.95 8.70 1.47
C LEU A 198 -11.48 8.85 1.07
N LYS A 199 -10.57 8.06 1.66
CA LYS A 199 -9.15 8.04 1.28
C LYS A 199 -8.96 7.59 -0.18
N VAL A 200 -9.73 6.61 -0.66
CA VAL A 200 -9.72 6.21 -2.07
C VAL A 200 -10.07 7.41 -2.96
N LEU A 201 -11.15 8.13 -2.65
CA LEU A 201 -11.55 9.30 -3.42
C LEU A 201 -10.48 10.39 -3.43
N ILE A 202 -9.84 10.65 -2.30
CA ILE A 202 -8.74 11.62 -2.19
C ILE A 202 -7.59 11.24 -3.12
N VAL A 203 -7.14 9.98 -3.06
CA VAL A 203 -6.02 9.50 -3.88
C VAL A 203 -6.33 9.62 -5.37
N ILE A 204 -7.54 9.22 -5.79
CA ILE A 204 -7.95 9.29 -7.19
C ILE A 204 -7.96 10.74 -7.69
N ASN A 205 -8.55 11.66 -6.92
CA ASN A 205 -8.56 13.08 -7.29
C ASN A 205 -7.14 13.65 -7.43
N VAL A 206 -6.24 13.33 -6.50
CA VAL A 206 -4.83 13.77 -6.57
C VAL A 206 -4.14 13.24 -7.82
N LEU A 207 -4.35 11.96 -8.16
CA LEU A 207 -3.75 11.34 -9.34
C LEU A 207 -4.31 11.92 -10.65
N GLU A 208 -5.61 12.22 -10.71
CA GLU A 208 -6.22 12.82 -11.90
C GLU A 208 -5.79 14.28 -12.10
N LEU A 209 -5.70 15.06 -11.04
CA LEU A 209 -5.17 16.42 -11.11
C LEU A 209 -3.72 16.45 -11.61
N GLY A 210 -2.90 15.49 -11.19
CA GLY A 210 -1.54 15.34 -11.67
C GLY A 210 -1.42 14.98 -13.15
N LYS A 211 -2.43 14.29 -13.72
CA LYS A 211 -2.48 13.96 -15.15
C LYS A 211 -2.88 15.15 -16.03
N LYS A 212 -3.80 16.00 -15.55
CA LYS A 212 -4.28 17.19 -16.31
C LYS A 212 -3.24 18.30 -16.47
N ARG A 213 -2.18 18.29 -15.65
CA ARG A 213 -1.10 19.29 -15.67
C ARG A 213 0.10 18.92 -16.57
N LYS A 214 0.07 17.74 -17.19
CA LYS A 214 1.06 17.27 -18.18
C LYS A 214 0.47 17.29 -19.60
#